data_428ded7cb60be58d31a7171d88605dbb
#
_entry.id   428ded7cb60be58d31a7171d88605dbb
#
_cell.length_a   1.000
_cell.length_b   1.000
_cell.length_c   1.000
_cell.angle_alpha   90.00
_cell.angle_beta   90.00
_cell.angle_gamma   90.00
#
_symmetry.space_group_name_H-M   'P 1'
#
loop_
_entity.id
_entity.type
_entity.pdbx_description
1 polymer ?
#
loop_
_entity_poly.entity_id
_entity_poly.type
_entity_poly.pdbx_seq_one_letter_code
_entity_poly.pdbx_strand_id
1 'polypeptide(L)'
;MVQKAVNGRKARRMLTTIAWTWMFITTAAGGSVRAQELEVVDRIVAVVNADIVTLYDLSRAFKPYEANIKALKYPPEKERQMLYQVRSDVLNQLIDSQLADQQVKRYQISVTQKEIDTTIEHLKEARSFTDEQLREGLAAQGLTMEEYRKEIESQILRTKLVNREVKSKIVITQDDIKAYYETHKEKYAGSEKYYLWNIFTKASEYEKDAALQEMQAVEAKLKQGASFEDLVKQLNESSSPAKGTDLGLYRRDELSAQLQKVVENLKAGEYSQVLETNFGYQIIYVQEIQQTPPKPIEELETDIKQILYNEYVDNRYQEWLEELRARSYIKIIQ
;
A
#
# COMPACT_ATOMS: atom_id res chain seq x y z
N MET A 1 -15.03 41.10 -38.56
CA MET A 1 -15.79 42.31 -38.84
C MET A 1 -15.37 43.36 -37.83
N VAL A 2 -14.65 44.28 -38.30
CA VAL A 2 -14.83 45.76 -38.32
C VAL A 2 -14.53 46.37 -36.95
N GLN A 3 -13.30 46.92 -36.69
CA GLN A 3 -12.79 48.24 -37.14
C GLN A 3 -13.64 49.38 -36.53
N LYS A 4 -13.12 50.34 -35.83
CA LYS A 4 -12.21 51.45 -36.12
C LYS A 4 -12.17 52.34 -34.85
N ALA A 5 -11.04 52.81 -34.38
CA ALA A 5 -10.34 54.05 -34.77
C ALA A 5 -11.19 55.30 -34.39
N VAL A 6 -10.71 56.38 -33.84
CA VAL A 6 -9.76 57.34 -34.37
C VAL A 6 -9.63 58.53 -33.37
N ASN A 7 -8.40 59.02 -33.18
CA ASN A 7 -7.93 60.39 -33.17
C ASN A 7 -8.59 61.43 -32.20
N GLY A 8 -7.89 62.34 -31.71
CA GLY A 8 -6.65 63.01 -32.02
C GLY A 8 -6.53 64.37 -31.34
N ARG A 9 -5.32 64.75 -31.29
CA ARG A 9 -4.82 66.11 -31.58
C ARG A 9 -4.95 67.26 -30.57
N LYS A 10 -3.78 67.65 -30.18
CA LYS A 10 -3.12 68.98 -30.43
C LYS A 10 -3.47 70.03 -29.35
N ALA A 11 -2.63 70.79 -28.88
CA ALA A 11 -1.29 71.28 -29.10
C ALA A 11 -1.13 72.62 -28.38
N ARG A 12 0.10 72.92 -28.06
CA ARG A 12 0.73 74.23 -28.13
C ARG A 12 0.81 75.15 -26.92
N ARG A 13 2.10 75.28 -26.51
CA ARG A 13 2.86 76.56 -26.48
C ARG A 13 2.47 77.55 -25.38
N MET A 14 3.31 78.26 -24.74
CA MET A 14 4.68 78.79 -24.89
C MET A 14 5.03 79.56 -23.64
N LEU A 15 6.30 79.50 -23.34
CA LEU A 15 7.21 80.62 -23.02
C LEU A 15 7.31 81.25 -21.65
N THR A 16 8.51 81.12 -21.14
CA THR A 16 9.45 82.17 -20.60
C THR A 16 9.14 82.70 -19.23
N THR A 17 9.99 82.89 -18.33
CA THR A 17 11.40 83.32 -18.23
C THR A 17 11.89 83.26 -16.80
N ILE A 18 13.19 82.88 -16.65
CA ILE A 18 14.28 83.52 -15.87
C ILE A 18 13.97 83.85 -14.38
N ALA A 19 14.66 83.32 -13.43
CA ALA A 19 16.03 83.55 -12.98
C ALA A 19 16.13 83.43 -11.46
N TRP A 20 17.27 83.02 -11.06
CA TRP A 20 18.06 83.27 -9.82
C TRP A 20 17.86 82.33 -8.62
N THR A 21 18.82 81.36 -8.58
CA THR A 21 19.86 81.18 -7.58
C THR A 21 19.39 81.31 -6.09
N TRP A 22 19.38 80.20 -5.43
CA TRP A 22 20.01 80.08 -4.11
C TRP A 22 20.39 78.59 -3.86
N MET A 23 21.70 78.40 -3.73
CA MET A 23 22.41 77.17 -3.43
C MET A 23 22.24 76.87 -1.94
N PHE A 24 21.41 75.82 -1.62
CA PHE A 24 21.47 75.18 -0.31
C PHE A 24 22.03 73.77 -0.51
N ILE A 25 23.28 73.62 -0.08
CA ILE A 25 23.95 72.34 0.14
C ILE A 25 23.27 71.71 1.37
N THR A 26 22.35 70.77 1.14
CA THR A 26 21.95 69.83 2.18
C THR A 26 22.72 68.54 1.94
N THR A 27 23.72 68.29 2.79
CA THR A 27 24.36 67.00 2.98
C THR A 27 23.27 65.98 3.35
N ALA A 28 22.80 65.22 2.37
CA ALA A 28 22.01 64.04 2.60
C ALA A 28 22.96 62.96 3.17
N ALA A 29 22.96 62.85 4.51
CA ALA A 29 23.45 61.67 5.18
C ALA A 29 22.65 60.48 4.68
N GLY A 30 23.21 59.77 3.69
CA GLY A 30 22.67 58.50 3.24
C GLY A 30 22.77 57.48 4.38
N GLY A 31 21.76 57.44 5.19
CA GLY A 31 21.52 56.34 6.11
C GLY A 31 21.21 55.11 5.25
N SER A 32 22.19 54.23 5.07
CA SER A 32 21.95 52.88 4.56
C SER A 32 20.95 52.22 5.51
N VAL A 33 19.68 52.17 5.09
CA VAL A 33 18.72 51.27 5.72
C VAL A 33 19.24 49.86 5.39
N ARG A 34 20.01 49.30 6.30
CA ARG A 34 20.26 47.88 6.31
C ARG A 34 18.88 47.24 6.42
N ALA A 35 18.42 46.65 5.33
CA ALA A 35 17.35 45.67 5.42
C ALA A 35 17.81 44.64 6.44
N GLN A 36 17.19 44.65 7.59
CA GLN A 36 17.33 43.58 8.56
C GLN A 36 16.78 42.37 7.85
N GLU A 37 17.66 41.45 7.42
CA GLU A 37 17.21 40.11 7.03
C GLU A 37 16.37 39.62 8.19
N LEU A 38 15.08 39.46 7.94
CA LEU A 38 14.17 38.79 8.85
C LEU A 38 14.72 37.36 8.97
N GLU A 39 15.48 37.13 10.04
CA GLU A 39 15.87 35.80 10.46
C GLU A 39 14.57 35.05 10.70
N VAL A 40 14.24 34.15 9.76
CA VAL A 40 13.06 33.31 9.87
C VAL A 40 13.30 32.38 11.05
N VAL A 41 12.87 32.83 12.24
CA VAL A 41 12.90 32.01 13.46
C VAL A 41 11.89 30.90 13.24
N ASP A 42 12.38 29.68 13.00
CA ASP A 42 11.53 28.51 12.80
C ASP A 42 10.75 28.22 14.10
N ARG A 43 9.47 27.89 13.95
CA ARG A 43 8.57 27.66 15.08
C ARG A 43 8.77 26.25 15.63
N ILE A 44 8.96 26.14 16.95
CA ILE A 44 9.03 24.85 17.63
C ILE A 44 7.62 24.24 17.72
N VAL A 45 7.45 22.99 17.30
CA VAL A 45 6.19 22.22 17.38
C VAL A 45 6.25 21.10 18.40
N ALA A 46 7.44 20.62 18.77
CA ALA A 46 7.61 19.72 19.90
C ALA A 46 9.00 19.88 20.54
N VAL A 47 9.07 19.59 21.84
CA VAL A 47 10.30 19.44 22.60
C VAL A 47 10.42 18.00 23.04
N VAL A 48 11.58 17.38 22.79
CA VAL A 48 11.88 15.98 23.09
C VAL A 48 13.18 15.91 23.88
N ASN A 49 13.07 15.83 25.20
CA ASN A 49 14.21 15.97 26.11
C ASN A 49 14.97 17.32 25.89
N ALA A 50 16.21 17.27 25.41
CA ALA A 50 17.01 18.44 25.08
C ALA A 50 16.92 18.88 23.61
N ASP A 51 16.25 18.09 22.74
CA ASP A 51 16.12 18.38 21.32
C ASP A 51 14.74 18.96 21.00
N ILE A 52 14.61 19.60 19.84
CA ILE A 52 13.37 20.22 19.34
C ILE A 52 12.97 19.63 18.00
N VAL A 53 11.68 19.64 17.72
CA VAL A 53 11.11 19.43 16.39
C VAL A 53 10.52 20.75 15.93
N THR A 54 10.90 21.19 14.73
CA THR A 54 10.47 22.49 14.20
C THR A 54 9.27 22.34 13.25
N LEU A 55 8.59 23.47 12.98
CA LEU A 55 7.52 23.52 11.99
C LEU A 55 8.05 23.22 10.58
N TYR A 56 9.28 23.61 10.30
CA TYR A 56 9.94 23.29 9.03
C TYR A 56 10.12 21.78 8.87
N ASP A 57 10.64 21.09 9.90
CA ASP A 57 10.79 19.63 9.89
C ASP A 57 9.46 18.93 9.67
N LEU A 58 8.43 19.35 10.42
CA LEU A 58 7.09 18.80 10.27
C LEU A 58 6.51 19.04 8.86
N SER A 59 6.64 20.26 8.33
CA SER A 59 6.11 20.62 7.02
C SER A 59 6.83 19.86 5.90
N ARG A 60 8.15 19.73 6.00
CA ARG A 60 8.96 18.96 5.05
C ARG A 60 8.56 17.49 5.04
N ALA A 61 8.43 16.87 6.21
CA ALA A 61 8.04 15.47 6.34
C ALA A 61 6.57 15.21 5.93
N PHE A 62 5.68 16.17 6.16
CA PHE A 62 4.25 16.06 5.85
C PHE A 62 3.94 16.27 4.36
N LYS A 63 4.72 17.07 3.63
CA LYS A 63 4.48 17.48 2.24
C LYS A 63 4.12 16.34 1.27
N PRO A 64 4.83 15.19 1.24
CA PRO A 64 4.48 14.08 0.33
C PRO A 64 3.11 13.48 0.64
N TYR A 65 2.75 13.37 1.91
CA TYR A 65 1.44 12.85 2.34
C TYR A 65 0.31 13.81 1.96
N GLU A 66 0.52 15.11 2.16
CA GLU A 66 -0.44 16.16 1.77
C GLU A 66 -0.74 16.10 0.27
N ALA A 67 0.29 15.98 -0.57
CA ALA A 67 0.15 15.87 -2.01
C ALA A 67 -0.68 14.63 -2.40
N ASN A 68 -0.42 13.48 -1.78
CA ASN A 68 -1.15 12.24 -2.04
C ASN A 68 -2.63 12.34 -1.62
N ILE A 69 -2.91 12.91 -0.43
CA ILE A 69 -4.29 13.06 0.06
C ILE A 69 -5.08 13.97 -0.88
N LYS A 70 -4.51 15.11 -1.30
CA LYS A 70 -5.14 16.04 -2.25
C LYS A 70 -5.40 15.40 -3.62
N ALA A 71 -4.50 14.53 -4.10
CA ALA A 71 -4.68 13.81 -5.35
C ALA A 71 -5.87 12.85 -5.35
N LEU A 72 -6.28 12.34 -4.18
CA LEU A 72 -7.42 11.44 -4.01
C LEU A 72 -8.79 12.14 -4.11
N LYS A 73 -8.83 13.49 -4.12
CA LYS A 73 -10.03 14.30 -4.32
C LYS A 73 -11.21 13.93 -3.41
N TYR A 74 -10.94 13.68 -2.13
CA TYR A 74 -11.99 13.44 -1.14
C TYR A 74 -12.90 14.65 -0.94
N PRO A 75 -14.13 14.45 -0.39
CA PRO A 75 -14.95 15.57 0.06
C PRO A 75 -14.17 16.44 1.07
N PRO A 76 -14.36 17.79 1.07
CA PRO A 76 -13.53 18.73 1.85
C PRO A 76 -13.41 18.38 3.34
N GLU A 77 -14.48 17.87 3.93
CA GLU A 77 -14.50 17.50 5.36
C GLU A 77 -13.62 16.29 5.65
N LYS A 78 -13.72 15.27 4.78
CA LYS A 78 -12.90 14.05 4.88
C LYS A 78 -11.42 14.37 4.62
N GLU A 79 -11.14 15.20 3.60
CA GLU A 79 -9.77 15.64 3.30
C GLU A 79 -9.15 16.33 4.51
N ARG A 80 -9.88 17.27 5.15
CA ARG A 80 -9.42 18.00 6.33
C ARG A 80 -9.11 17.08 7.52
N GLN A 81 -10.00 16.11 7.78
CA GLN A 81 -9.79 15.11 8.82
C GLN A 81 -8.56 14.25 8.55
N MET A 82 -8.37 13.78 7.31
CA MET A 82 -7.21 12.99 6.93
C MET A 82 -5.91 13.79 7.04
N LEU A 83 -5.89 15.03 6.56
CA LEU A 83 -4.73 15.91 6.68
C LEU A 83 -4.34 16.16 8.16
N TYR A 84 -5.33 16.39 9.02
CA TYR A 84 -5.10 16.58 10.46
C TYR A 84 -4.52 15.31 11.09
N GLN A 85 -5.12 14.14 10.83
CA GLN A 85 -4.67 12.87 11.37
C GLN A 85 -3.24 12.55 10.91
N VAL A 86 -2.98 12.60 9.61
CA VAL A 86 -1.65 12.30 9.06
C VAL A 86 -0.59 13.28 9.54
N ARG A 87 -0.95 14.58 9.70
CA ARG A 87 -0.02 15.56 10.28
C ARG A 87 0.35 15.21 11.72
N SER A 88 -0.60 14.76 12.53
CA SER A 88 -0.36 14.29 13.90
C SER A 88 0.54 13.05 13.91
N ASP A 89 0.28 12.09 13.01
CA ASP A 89 1.07 10.87 12.90
C ASP A 89 2.52 11.17 12.48
N VAL A 90 2.72 12.07 11.52
CA VAL A 90 4.05 12.53 11.09
C VAL A 90 4.79 13.22 12.24
N LEU A 91 4.10 14.07 13.04
CA LEU A 91 4.73 14.68 14.22
C LEU A 91 5.17 13.61 15.23
N ASN A 92 4.33 12.61 15.48
CA ASN A 92 4.69 11.50 16.37
C ASN A 92 5.89 10.71 15.81
N GLN A 93 5.96 10.45 14.51
CA GLN A 93 7.12 9.80 13.88
C GLN A 93 8.41 10.63 14.02
N LEU A 94 8.34 11.96 13.92
CA LEU A 94 9.48 12.84 14.14
C LEU A 94 9.95 12.78 15.60
N ILE A 95 9.02 12.74 16.56
CA ILE A 95 9.33 12.58 17.98
C ILE A 95 10.04 11.24 18.22
N ASP A 96 9.51 10.14 17.67
CA ASP A 96 10.12 8.80 17.80
C ASP A 96 11.51 8.74 17.15
N SER A 97 11.65 9.40 15.99
CA SER A 97 12.94 9.54 15.32
C SER A 97 13.96 10.26 16.22
N GLN A 98 13.56 11.37 16.86
CA GLN A 98 14.42 12.11 17.78
C GLN A 98 14.84 11.25 18.99
N LEU A 99 13.90 10.50 19.55
CA LEU A 99 14.19 9.56 20.66
C LEU A 99 15.18 8.48 20.23
N ALA A 100 15.01 7.91 19.04
CA ALA A 100 15.93 6.91 18.48
C ALA A 100 17.32 7.50 18.24
N ASP A 101 17.41 8.71 17.67
CA ASP A 101 18.69 9.39 17.42
C ASP A 101 19.42 9.71 18.73
N GLN A 102 18.70 10.03 19.81
CA GLN A 102 19.28 10.19 21.16
C GLN A 102 19.86 8.87 21.70
N GLN A 103 19.19 7.72 21.42
CA GLN A 103 19.73 6.40 21.80
C GLN A 103 20.97 6.03 20.98
N VAL A 104 21.00 6.35 19.68
CA VAL A 104 22.20 6.19 18.84
C VAL A 104 23.40 6.91 19.47
N LYS A 105 23.20 8.18 19.87
CA LYS A 105 24.25 8.98 20.56
C LYS A 105 24.62 8.37 21.90
N ARG A 106 23.64 7.98 22.72
CA ARG A 106 23.85 7.38 24.05
C ARG A 106 24.64 6.09 24.00
N TYR A 107 24.38 5.23 23.01
CA TYR A 107 25.09 3.96 22.82
C TYR A 107 26.34 4.07 21.98
N GLN A 108 26.71 5.28 21.55
CA GLN A 108 27.88 5.56 20.71
C GLN A 108 27.91 4.69 19.45
N ILE A 109 26.74 4.45 18.86
CA ILE A 109 26.63 3.70 17.60
C ILE A 109 27.22 4.57 16.50
N SER A 110 28.17 4.00 15.74
CA SER A 110 28.84 4.70 14.64
C SER A 110 28.71 3.91 13.32
N VAL A 111 28.91 4.64 12.25
CA VAL A 111 28.92 4.11 10.87
C VAL A 111 30.21 4.58 10.20
N THR A 112 30.86 3.69 9.49
CA THR A 112 32.07 3.98 8.72
C THR A 112 31.70 4.41 7.30
N GLN A 113 32.58 5.19 6.65
CA GLN A 113 32.38 5.56 5.24
C GLN A 113 32.24 4.33 4.32
N LYS A 114 32.99 3.27 4.61
CA LYS A 114 32.90 2.01 3.88
C LYS A 114 31.51 1.36 3.96
N GLU A 115 30.85 1.40 5.12
CA GLU A 115 29.49 0.88 5.26
C GLU A 115 28.49 1.70 4.44
N ILE A 116 28.64 3.03 4.41
CA ILE A 116 27.81 3.92 3.58
C ILE A 116 28.01 3.59 2.10
N ASP A 117 29.27 3.51 1.64
CA ASP A 117 29.61 3.20 0.26
C ASP A 117 29.04 1.83 -0.16
N THR A 118 29.27 0.81 0.66
CA THR A 118 28.74 -0.54 0.41
C THR A 118 27.21 -0.55 0.32
N THR A 119 26.54 0.18 1.21
CA THR A 119 25.07 0.27 1.18
C THR A 119 24.57 0.94 -0.11
N ILE A 120 25.22 2.03 -0.53
CA ILE A 120 24.88 2.72 -1.78
C ILE A 120 25.08 1.80 -2.98
N GLU A 121 26.21 1.06 -3.04
CA GLU A 121 26.44 0.10 -4.13
C GLU A 121 25.37 -0.99 -4.17
N HIS A 122 25.03 -1.61 -3.05
CA HIS A 122 23.95 -2.59 -2.99
C HIS A 122 22.60 -2.04 -3.45
N LEU A 123 22.27 -0.77 -3.10
CA LEU A 123 21.04 -0.12 -3.55
C LEU A 123 21.05 0.13 -5.07
N LYS A 124 22.19 0.50 -5.63
CA LYS A 124 22.38 0.64 -7.09
C LYS A 124 22.21 -0.70 -7.80
N GLU A 125 22.87 -1.74 -7.31
CA GLU A 125 22.77 -3.10 -7.86
C GLU A 125 21.32 -3.60 -7.84
N ALA A 126 20.62 -3.48 -6.70
CA ALA A 126 19.24 -3.92 -6.53
C ALA A 126 18.25 -3.23 -7.48
N ARG A 127 18.57 -2.00 -7.93
CA ARG A 127 17.76 -1.22 -8.86
C ARG A 127 18.34 -1.15 -10.27
N SER A 128 19.48 -1.79 -10.50
CA SER A 128 20.22 -1.74 -11.75
C SER A 128 20.57 -0.30 -12.19
N PHE A 129 20.91 0.58 -11.24
CA PHE A 129 21.26 1.96 -11.49
C PHE A 129 22.76 2.13 -11.72
N THR A 130 23.12 2.96 -12.71
CA THR A 130 24.47 3.51 -12.86
C THR A 130 24.67 4.70 -11.90
N ASP A 131 25.93 5.14 -11.73
CA ASP A 131 26.24 6.35 -10.95
C ASP A 131 25.57 7.60 -11.52
N GLU A 132 25.50 7.73 -12.86
CA GLU A 132 24.83 8.82 -13.54
C GLU A 132 23.32 8.80 -13.22
N GLN A 133 22.67 7.65 -13.36
CA GLN A 133 21.23 7.52 -13.09
C GLN A 133 20.89 7.82 -11.62
N LEU A 134 21.75 7.41 -10.68
CA LEU A 134 21.59 7.77 -9.29
C LEU A 134 21.67 9.29 -9.08
N ARG A 135 22.70 9.95 -9.65
CA ARG A 135 22.88 11.42 -9.56
C ARG A 135 21.72 12.18 -10.17
N GLU A 136 21.28 11.77 -11.36
CA GLU A 136 20.12 12.38 -12.05
C GLU A 136 18.84 12.21 -11.21
N GLY A 137 18.61 11.03 -10.67
CA GLY A 137 17.45 10.75 -9.80
C GLY A 137 17.45 11.60 -8.50
N LEU A 138 18.62 11.81 -7.90
CA LEU A 138 18.78 12.68 -6.73
C LEU A 138 18.55 14.14 -7.10
N ALA A 139 19.15 14.61 -8.21
CA ALA A 139 18.98 15.98 -8.68
C ALA A 139 17.51 16.29 -9.02
N ALA A 140 16.78 15.35 -9.60
CA ALA A 140 15.34 15.49 -9.86
C ALA A 140 14.51 15.64 -8.57
N GLN A 141 15.01 15.13 -7.45
CA GLN A 141 14.41 15.27 -6.11
C GLN A 141 14.95 16.49 -5.34
N GLY A 142 15.88 17.25 -5.93
CA GLY A 142 16.54 18.37 -5.29
C GLY A 142 17.55 17.99 -4.20
N LEU A 143 18.06 16.74 -4.24
CA LEU A 143 19.03 16.21 -3.28
C LEU A 143 20.46 16.22 -3.89
N THR A 144 21.43 16.57 -3.08
CA THR A 144 22.83 16.37 -3.38
C THR A 144 23.30 14.96 -2.98
N MET A 145 24.38 14.49 -3.54
CA MET A 145 25.00 13.21 -3.15
C MET A 145 25.43 13.23 -1.66
N GLU A 146 25.85 14.37 -1.14
CA GLU A 146 26.22 14.50 0.28
C GLU A 146 25.01 14.35 1.20
N GLU A 147 23.89 14.98 0.87
CA GLU A 147 22.63 14.83 1.62
C GLU A 147 22.14 13.39 1.57
N TYR A 148 22.19 12.75 0.40
CA TYR A 148 21.85 11.34 0.26
C TYR A 148 22.73 10.44 1.14
N ARG A 149 24.05 10.68 1.15
CA ARG A 149 24.96 9.94 2.05
C ARG A 149 24.62 10.09 3.53
N LYS A 150 24.22 11.27 3.96
CA LYS A 150 23.74 11.54 5.34
C LYS A 150 22.43 10.80 5.64
N GLU A 151 21.53 10.69 4.66
CA GLU A 151 20.32 9.89 4.81
C GLU A 151 20.64 8.40 4.95
N ILE A 152 21.54 7.86 4.13
CA ILE A 152 22.01 6.47 4.22
C ILE A 152 22.70 6.23 5.58
N GLU A 153 23.59 7.13 6.03
CA GLU A 153 24.21 7.07 7.35
C GLU A 153 23.17 6.96 8.45
N SER A 154 22.17 7.84 8.47
CA SER A 154 21.07 7.83 9.44
C SER A 154 20.29 6.52 9.41
N GLN A 155 20.03 5.99 8.22
CA GLN A 155 19.34 4.73 8.05
C GLN A 155 20.15 3.53 8.61
N ILE A 156 21.45 3.51 8.37
CA ILE A 156 22.35 2.46 8.92
C ILE A 156 22.42 2.56 10.45
N LEU A 157 22.53 3.78 11.01
CA LEU A 157 22.54 4.00 12.45
C LEU A 157 21.27 3.47 13.11
N ARG A 158 20.11 3.78 12.55
CA ARG A 158 18.80 3.27 13.03
C ARG A 158 18.71 1.76 12.91
N THR A 159 19.17 1.19 11.80
CA THR A 159 19.20 -0.27 11.63
C THR A 159 20.07 -0.95 12.68
N LYS A 160 21.25 -0.42 12.96
CA LYS A 160 22.13 -0.92 14.03
C LYS A 160 21.47 -0.80 15.41
N LEU A 161 20.79 0.30 15.69
CA LEU A 161 20.06 0.52 16.94
C LEU A 161 18.93 -0.51 17.10
N VAL A 162 18.08 -0.68 16.07
CA VAL A 162 16.98 -1.68 16.07
C VAL A 162 17.53 -3.09 16.20
N ASN A 163 18.62 -3.42 15.52
CA ASN A 163 19.27 -4.73 15.68
C ASN A 163 19.69 -4.96 17.12
N ARG A 164 20.28 -3.95 17.78
CA ARG A 164 20.74 -4.05 19.17
C ARG A 164 19.58 -4.13 20.18
N GLU A 165 18.59 -3.23 20.06
CA GLU A 165 17.56 -3.06 21.10
C GLU A 165 16.34 -3.98 20.91
N VAL A 166 16.12 -4.44 19.70
CA VAL A 166 14.94 -5.20 19.32
C VAL A 166 15.36 -6.60 18.85
N LYS A 167 15.96 -6.70 17.67
CA LYS A 167 16.18 -7.97 16.98
C LYS A 167 17.08 -8.96 17.74
N SER A 168 18.10 -8.48 18.43
CA SER A 168 19.00 -9.35 19.21
C SER A 168 18.34 -9.97 20.45
N LYS A 169 17.18 -9.47 20.85
CA LYS A 169 16.42 -9.95 22.02
C LYS A 169 15.31 -10.92 21.67
N ILE A 170 15.08 -11.15 20.37
CA ILE A 170 14.03 -12.04 19.89
C ILE A 170 14.53 -13.47 19.88
N VAL A 171 13.82 -14.32 20.57
CA VAL A 171 14.03 -15.78 20.55
C VAL A 171 12.70 -16.42 20.17
N ILE A 172 12.70 -17.20 19.10
CA ILE A 172 11.54 -17.99 18.69
C ILE A 172 11.80 -19.43 19.05
N THR A 173 10.94 -19.97 19.88
CA THR A 173 11.03 -21.34 20.36
C THR A 173 10.23 -22.29 19.47
N GLN A 174 10.47 -23.60 19.63
CA GLN A 174 9.67 -24.63 18.96
C GLN A 174 8.21 -24.61 19.44
N ASP A 175 7.99 -24.20 20.68
CA ASP A 175 6.65 -24.09 21.23
C ASP A 175 5.87 -22.94 20.59
N ASP A 176 6.54 -21.80 20.27
CA ASP A 176 5.93 -20.70 19.52
C ASP A 176 5.49 -21.15 18.12
N ILE A 177 6.37 -21.91 17.43
CA ILE A 177 6.08 -22.44 16.09
C ILE A 177 4.87 -23.40 16.14
N LYS A 178 4.84 -24.29 17.12
CA LYS A 178 3.71 -25.21 17.30
C LYS A 178 2.43 -24.46 17.63
N ALA A 179 2.47 -23.51 18.55
CA ALA A 179 1.30 -22.70 18.92
C ALA A 179 0.74 -21.94 17.72
N TYR A 180 1.62 -21.35 16.89
CA TYR A 180 1.22 -20.68 15.67
C TYR A 180 0.56 -21.65 14.67
N TYR A 181 1.18 -22.80 14.43
CA TYR A 181 0.63 -23.83 13.54
C TYR A 181 -0.76 -24.30 14.01
N GLU A 182 -0.91 -24.60 15.32
CA GLU A 182 -2.18 -25.04 15.90
C GLU A 182 -3.30 -24.01 15.77
N THR A 183 -2.98 -22.72 15.98
CA THR A 183 -3.95 -21.63 15.86
C THR A 183 -4.30 -21.27 14.42
N HIS A 184 -3.47 -21.68 13.45
CA HIS A 184 -3.65 -21.39 12.03
C HIS A 184 -3.79 -22.64 11.16
N LYS A 185 -4.24 -23.77 11.75
CA LYS A 185 -4.40 -25.05 11.04
C LYS A 185 -5.19 -24.94 9.74
N GLU A 186 -6.24 -24.12 9.74
CA GLU A 186 -7.07 -23.90 8.54
C GLU A 186 -6.27 -23.33 7.36
N LYS A 187 -5.27 -22.49 7.63
CA LYS A 187 -4.39 -21.92 6.61
C LYS A 187 -3.49 -22.97 5.93
N TYR A 188 -3.18 -24.03 6.67
CA TYR A 188 -2.30 -25.11 6.24
C TYR A 188 -3.03 -26.43 6.00
N ALA A 189 -4.35 -26.43 6.25
CA ALA A 189 -5.20 -27.54 5.90
C ALA A 189 -5.07 -27.86 4.40
N GLY A 190 -5.11 -29.14 4.09
CA GLY A 190 -5.14 -29.57 2.71
C GLY A 190 -6.31 -28.93 1.97
N SER A 191 -6.17 -28.77 0.70
CA SER A 191 -7.23 -28.26 -0.15
C SER A 191 -7.88 -29.39 -0.95
N GLU A 192 -9.19 -29.36 -1.02
CA GLU A 192 -9.93 -30.17 -1.96
C GLU A 192 -10.10 -29.41 -3.27
N LYS A 193 -9.75 -30.06 -4.37
CA LYS A 193 -10.02 -29.58 -5.71
C LYS A 193 -11.01 -30.52 -6.35
N TYR A 194 -12.01 -29.97 -6.97
CA TYR A 194 -13.09 -30.66 -7.62
C TYR A 194 -12.91 -30.54 -9.14
N TYR A 195 -12.79 -31.67 -9.85
CA TYR A 195 -12.86 -31.68 -11.30
C TYR A 195 -14.34 -31.74 -11.68
N LEU A 196 -14.81 -30.64 -12.27
CA LEU A 196 -16.22 -30.40 -12.48
C LEU A 196 -16.60 -30.44 -13.97
N TRP A 197 -17.75 -30.99 -14.24
CA TRP A 197 -18.48 -30.84 -15.50
C TRP A 197 -19.85 -30.26 -15.20
N ASN A 198 -20.44 -29.61 -16.16
CA ASN A 198 -21.87 -29.27 -16.10
C ASN A 198 -22.63 -29.62 -17.35
N ILE A 199 -23.95 -29.78 -17.19
CA ILE A 199 -24.92 -29.68 -18.28
C ILE A 199 -25.74 -28.44 -17.97
N PHE A 200 -25.81 -27.51 -18.90
CA PHE A 200 -26.46 -26.21 -18.72
C PHE A 200 -27.44 -25.93 -19.84
N THR A 201 -28.64 -25.42 -19.51
CA THR A 201 -29.62 -24.89 -20.44
C THR A 201 -29.88 -23.44 -20.12
N LYS A 202 -29.68 -22.57 -21.10
CA LYS A 202 -30.02 -21.15 -20.96
C LYS A 202 -31.53 -20.97 -20.95
N ALA A 203 -32.05 -20.15 -20.04
CA ALA A 203 -33.47 -19.83 -20.01
C ALA A 203 -33.66 -18.30 -20.02
N SER A 204 -34.46 -17.80 -20.95
CA SER A 204 -35.06 -16.48 -20.83
C SER A 204 -36.29 -16.56 -19.93
N GLU A 205 -36.80 -15.41 -19.47
CA GLU A 205 -37.93 -15.35 -18.54
C GLU A 205 -39.20 -16.03 -19.11
N TYR A 206 -39.32 -16.10 -20.44
CA TYR A 206 -40.45 -16.75 -21.17
C TYR A 206 -40.25 -18.24 -21.44
N GLU A 207 -39.02 -18.76 -21.22
CA GLU A 207 -38.66 -20.15 -21.54
C GLU A 207 -38.28 -21.00 -20.31
N LYS A 208 -38.49 -20.45 -19.12
CA LYS A 208 -38.10 -21.13 -17.87
C LYS A 208 -38.69 -22.51 -17.71
N ASP A 209 -39.98 -22.66 -17.99
CA ASP A 209 -40.67 -23.96 -17.82
C ASP A 209 -40.14 -25.00 -18.83
N ALA A 210 -39.89 -24.59 -20.07
CA ALA A 210 -39.34 -25.49 -21.08
C ALA A 210 -37.89 -25.90 -20.76
N ALA A 211 -37.08 -24.97 -20.32
CA ALA A 211 -35.69 -25.22 -19.88
C ALA A 211 -35.62 -26.11 -18.64
N LEU A 212 -36.53 -25.92 -17.67
CA LEU A 212 -36.62 -26.78 -16.49
C LEU A 212 -37.05 -28.21 -16.89
N GLN A 213 -38.04 -28.37 -17.76
CA GLN A 213 -38.48 -29.69 -18.27
C GLN A 213 -37.35 -30.43 -19.01
N GLU A 214 -36.58 -29.72 -19.84
CA GLU A 214 -35.41 -30.27 -20.51
C GLU A 214 -34.38 -30.77 -19.50
N MET A 215 -34.04 -29.98 -18.49
CA MET A 215 -33.09 -30.39 -17.47
C MET A 215 -33.58 -31.50 -16.58
N GLN A 216 -34.89 -31.57 -16.29
CA GLN A 216 -35.52 -32.71 -15.59
C GLN A 216 -35.48 -33.98 -16.43
N ALA A 217 -35.63 -33.88 -17.78
CA ALA A 217 -35.47 -35.03 -18.65
C ALA A 217 -34.03 -35.54 -18.70
N VAL A 218 -33.04 -34.64 -18.66
CA VAL A 218 -31.61 -34.98 -18.50
C VAL A 218 -31.37 -35.67 -17.15
N GLU A 219 -31.87 -35.12 -16.06
CA GLU A 219 -31.76 -35.73 -14.73
C GLU A 219 -32.41 -37.10 -14.65
N ALA A 220 -33.57 -37.30 -15.30
CA ALA A 220 -34.23 -38.60 -15.35
C ALA A 220 -33.39 -39.66 -16.07
N LYS A 221 -32.68 -39.31 -17.15
CA LYS A 221 -31.74 -40.22 -17.84
C LYS A 221 -30.57 -40.60 -16.94
N LEU A 222 -30.00 -39.62 -16.19
CA LEU A 222 -28.95 -39.87 -15.22
C LEU A 222 -29.42 -40.82 -14.10
N LYS A 223 -30.64 -40.63 -13.59
CA LYS A 223 -31.26 -41.52 -12.57
C LYS A 223 -31.52 -42.95 -13.11
N GLN A 224 -31.69 -43.11 -14.42
CA GLN A 224 -31.79 -44.41 -15.10
C GLN A 224 -30.44 -45.09 -15.35
N GLY A 225 -29.33 -44.45 -14.93
CA GLY A 225 -28.00 -45.03 -15.04
C GLY A 225 -27.21 -44.61 -16.29
N ALA A 226 -27.66 -43.59 -17.02
CA ALA A 226 -26.86 -43.04 -18.11
C ALA A 226 -25.57 -42.43 -17.59
N SER A 227 -24.44 -42.63 -18.29
CA SER A 227 -23.18 -41.97 -17.99
C SER A 227 -23.29 -40.48 -18.25
N PHE A 228 -22.73 -39.66 -17.33
CA PHE A 228 -22.74 -38.20 -17.47
C PHE A 228 -21.96 -37.76 -18.72
N GLU A 229 -20.78 -38.36 -18.94
CA GLU A 229 -19.92 -38.04 -20.08
C GLU A 229 -20.57 -38.41 -21.41
N ASP A 230 -21.26 -39.55 -21.48
CA ASP A 230 -21.97 -39.99 -22.70
C ASP A 230 -23.17 -39.08 -23.00
N LEU A 231 -23.91 -38.67 -21.97
CA LEU A 231 -24.97 -37.67 -22.10
C LEU A 231 -24.44 -36.31 -22.59
N VAL A 232 -23.32 -35.85 -22.07
CA VAL A 232 -22.66 -34.62 -22.53
C VAL A 232 -22.34 -34.71 -24.02
N LYS A 233 -21.74 -35.83 -24.49
CA LYS A 233 -21.45 -36.04 -25.92
C LYS A 233 -22.72 -35.99 -26.73
N GLN A 234 -23.75 -36.77 -26.33
CA GLN A 234 -25.04 -36.83 -27.04
C GLN A 234 -25.72 -35.47 -27.12
N LEU A 235 -25.74 -34.71 -26.03
CA LEU A 235 -26.35 -33.36 -25.98
C LEU A 235 -25.59 -32.37 -26.87
N ASN A 236 -24.26 -32.45 -26.89
CA ASN A 236 -23.44 -31.55 -27.70
C ASN A 236 -23.55 -31.84 -29.21
N GLU A 237 -23.76 -33.08 -29.60
CA GLU A 237 -23.96 -33.49 -30.98
C GLU A 237 -25.41 -33.28 -31.47
N SER A 238 -26.37 -33.17 -30.54
CA SER A 238 -27.78 -32.96 -30.84
C SER A 238 -28.15 -31.48 -31.02
N SER A 239 -29.39 -31.23 -31.47
CA SER A 239 -30.00 -29.89 -31.48
C SER A 239 -30.60 -29.46 -30.13
N SER A 240 -30.38 -30.23 -29.06
CA SER A 240 -30.85 -29.90 -27.71
C SER A 240 -30.35 -28.55 -27.25
N PRO A 241 -31.16 -27.72 -26.58
CA PRO A 241 -30.71 -26.47 -25.93
C PRO A 241 -29.78 -26.75 -24.76
N ALA A 242 -29.86 -27.92 -24.13
CA ALA A 242 -28.95 -28.35 -23.10
C ALA A 242 -27.57 -28.70 -23.67
N LYS A 243 -26.52 -28.13 -23.14
CA LYS A 243 -25.14 -28.39 -23.54
C LYS A 243 -24.29 -28.76 -22.35
N GLY A 244 -23.40 -29.71 -22.56
CA GLY A 244 -22.43 -30.11 -21.56
C GLY A 244 -21.07 -29.40 -21.75
N THR A 245 -20.42 -29.05 -20.66
CA THR A 245 -19.11 -28.40 -20.68
C THR A 245 -18.21 -29.01 -19.60
N ASP A 246 -16.97 -29.27 -19.98
CA ASP A 246 -15.89 -29.55 -19.07
C ASP A 246 -15.48 -28.22 -18.44
N LEU A 247 -15.68 -28.06 -17.12
CA LEU A 247 -15.32 -26.87 -16.38
C LEU A 247 -13.88 -26.94 -15.89
N GLY A 248 -13.28 -28.13 -15.80
CA GLY A 248 -11.94 -28.34 -15.27
C GLY A 248 -11.87 -28.39 -13.75
N LEU A 249 -10.68 -28.12 -13.24
CA LEU A 249 -10.34 -28.28 -11.83
C LEU A 249 -10.48 -26.96 -11.07
N TYR A 250 -11.34 -26.96 -10.04
CA TYR A 250 -11.59 -25.81 -9.17
C TYR A 250 -11.26 -26.12 -7.73
N ARG A 251 -10.67 -25.16 -7.03
CA ARG A 251 -10.63 -25.18 -5.56
C ARG A 251 -12.01 -24.77 -5.04
N ARG A 252 -12.33 -25.23 -3.83
CA ARG A 252 -13.60 -24.90 -3.18
C ARG A 252 -13.86 -23.38 -3.09
N ASP A 253 -12.83 -22.61 -2.71
CA ASP A 253 -12.91 -21.16 -2.54
C ASP A 253 -13.04 -20.36 -3.86
N GLU A 254 -12.80 -20.99 -4.99
CA GLU A 254 -13.00 -20.43 -6.34
C GLU A 254 -14.45 -20.57 -6.83
N LEU A 255 -15.24 -21.43 -6.18
CA LEU A 255 -16.65 -21.67 -6.53
C LEU A 255 -17.57 -20.64 -5.89
N SER A 256 -18.71 -20.36 -6.55
CA SER A 256 -19.77 -19.55 -5.93
C SER A 256 -20.32 -20.23 -4.67
N ALA A 257 -20.86 -19.44 -3.71
CA ALA A 257 -21.41 -19.97 -2.47
C ALA A 257 -22.49 -21.05 -2.68
N GLN A 258 -23.26 -20.97 -3.78
CA GLN A 258 -24.24 -21.99 -4.16
C GLN A 258 -23.54 -23.29 -4.58
N LEU A 259 -22.51 -23.20 -5.42
CA LEU A 259 -21.79 -24.38 -5.91
C LEU A 259 -20.95 -25.02 -4.80
N GLN A 260 -20.36 -24.25 -3.88
CA GLN A 260 -19.66 -24.80 -2.72
C GLN A 260 -20.56 -25.76 -1.93
N LYS A 261 -21.78 -25.32 -1.61
CA LYS A 261 -22.75 -26.16 -0.89
C LYS A 261 -23.15 -27.41 -1.66
N VAL A 262 -23.17 -27.34 -2.99
CA VAL A 262 -23.53 -28.47 -3.82
C VAL A 262 -22.40 -29.49 -3.87
N VAL A 263 -21.17 -29.05 -4.17
CA VAL A 263 -20.03 -29.98 -4.31
C VAL A 263 -19.61 -30.63 -2.98
N GLU A 264 -19.82 -29.94 -1.84
CA GLU A 264 -19.58 -30.51 -0.51
C GLU A 264 -20.42 -31.76 -0.19
N ASN A 265 -21.58 -31.87 -0.82
CA ASN A 265 -22.49 -33.00 -0.61
C ASN A 265 -22.37 -34.08 -1.70
N LEU A 266 -21.47 -33.92 -2.67
CA LEU A 266 -21.27 -34.83 -3.76
C LEU A 266 -19.93 -35.57 -3.61
N LYS A 267 -19.92 -36.85 -3.95
CA LYS A 267 -18.71 -37.65 -4.08
C LYS A 267 -18.23 -37.66 -5.53
N ALA A 268 -17.00 -38.10 -5.74
CA ALA A 268 -16.52 -38.39 -7.10
C ALA A 268 -17.45 -39.37 -7.80
N GLY A 269 -17.84 -39.08 -9.04
CA GLY A 269 -18.83 -39.83 -9.83
C GLY A 269 -20.28 -39.44 -9.56
N GLU A 270 -20.56 -38.48 -8.68
CA GLU A 270 -21.92 -38.05 -8.38
C GLU A 270 -22.26 -36.71 -9.06
N TYR A 271 -23.56 -36.52 -9.31
CA TYR A 271 -24.10 -35.29 -9.89
C TYR A 271 -25.16 -34.64 -9.00
N SER A 272 -25.34 -33.34 -9.14
CA SER A 272 -26.34 -32.56 -8.41
C SER A 272 -27.75 -32.78 -8.97
N GLN A 273 -28.77 -32.42 -8.19
CA GLN A 273 -30.09 -32.12 -8.73
C GLN A 273 -30.01 -30.92 -9.68
N VAL A 274 -31.10 -30.65 -10.42
CA VAL A 274 -31.25 -29.46 -11.25
C VAL A 274 -31.12 -28.21 -10.37
N LEU A 275 -30.17 -27.36 -10.68
CA LEU A 275 -29.90 -26.08 -9.97
C LEU A 275 -30.40 -24.92 -10.83
N GLU A 276 -31.21 -24.06 -10.25
CA GLU A 276 -31.57 -22.77 -10.86
C GLU A 276 -30.46 -21.77 -10.71
N THR A 277 -30.20 -21.03 -11.78
CA THR A 277 -29.23 -19.91 -11.82
C THR A 277 -29.88 -18.66 -12.41
N ASN A 278 -29.21 -17.54 -12.35
CA ASN A 278 -29.67 -16.27 -12.97
C ASN A 278 -29.77 -16.38 -14.52
N PHE A 279 -29.16 -17.41 -15.15
CA PHE A 279 -29.05 -17.53 -16.59
C PHE A 279 -29.78 -18.77 -17.15
N GLY A 280 -30.32 -19.60 -16.28
CA GLY A 280 -30.97 -20.86 -16.66
C GLY A 280 -30.79 -21.96 -15.63
N TYR A 281 -30.79 -23.20 -16.06
CA TYR A 281 -30.70 -24.37 -15.21
C TYR A 281 -29.45 -25.18 -15.51
N GLN A 282 -28.86 -25.79 -14.47
CA GLN A 282 -27.67 -26.63 -14.62
C GLN A 282 -27.70 -27.86 -13.71
N ILE A 283 -26.98 -28.88 -14.12
CA ILE A 283 -26.60 -30.04 -13.30
C ILE A 283 -25.08 -30.05 -13.23
N ILE A 284 -24.53 -30.12 -12.05
CA ILE A 284 -23.09 -30.23 -11.80
C ILE A 284 -22.71 -31.67 -11.57
N TYR A 285 -21.62 -32.12 -12.15
CA TYR A 285 -21.05 -33.44 -11.96
C TYR A 285 -19.63 -33.30 -11.40
N VAL A 286 -19.34 -34.05 -10.37
CA VAL A 286 -18.00 -34.14 -9.77
C VAL A 286 -17.32 -35.38 -10.33
N GLN A 287 -16.44 -35.19 -11.32
CA GLN A 287 -15.71 -36.29 -11.91
C GLN A 287 -14.67 -36.87 -10.95
N GLU A 288 -13.92 -36.01 -10.29
CA GLU A 288 -12.84 -36.37 -9.40
C GLU A 288 -12.73 -35.36 -8.26
N ILE A 289 -12.32 -35.82 -7.08
CA ILE A 289 -11.94 -34.96 -5.94
C ILE A 289 -10.47 -35.23 -5.66
N GLN A 290 -9.64 -34.24 -5.92
CA GLN A 290 -8.22 -34.27 -5.62
C GLN A 290 -7.98 -33.67 -4.23
N GLN A 291 -7.54 -34.48 -3.30
CA GLN A 291 -7.19 -34.02 -1.95
C GLN A 291 -5.68 -33.77 -1.88
N THR A 292 -5.33 -32.55 -1.51
CA THR A 292 -3.96 -32.24 -1.11
C THR A 292 -3.88 -32.41 0.41
N PRO A 293 -2.98 -33.23 0.94
CA PRO A 293 -2.86 -33.39 2.39
C PRO A 293 -2.46 -32.06 3.06
N PRO A 294 -2.79 -31.87 4.34
CA PRO A 294 -2.28 -30.76 5.12
C PRO A 294 -0.76 -30.76 5.07
N LYS A 295 -0.17 -29.58 4.96
CA LYS A 295 1.29 -29.47 5.07
C LYS A 295 1.73 -29.73 6.49
N PRO A 296 2.62 -30.71 6.72
CA PRO A 296 3.14 -30.99 8.07
C PRO A 296 3.96 -29.80 8.58
N ILE A 297 4.02 -29.66 9.89
CA ILE A 297 4.70 -28.53 10.55
C ILE A 297 6.21 -28.49 10.18
N GLU A 298 6.81 -29.65 9.94
CA GLU A 298 8.24 -29.78 9.59
C GLU A 298 8.58 -29.08 8.28
N GLU A 299 7.66 -29.06 7.32
CA GLU A 299 7.82 -28.35 6.05
C GLU A 299 7.60 -26.84 6.18
N LEU A 300 6.88 -26.41 7.21
CA LEU A 300 6.46 -25.04 7.45
C LEU A 300 7.30 -24.33 8.52
N GLU A 301 8.17 -25.05 9.21
CA GLU A 301 8.93 -24.53 10.35
C GLU A 301 9.69 -23.23 10.00
N THR A 302 10.37 -23.22 8.85
CA THR A 302 11.13 -22.04 8.40
C THR A 302 10.22 -20.86 8.08
N ASP A 303 9.11 -21.11 7.40
CA ASP A 303 8.15 -20.06 7.02
C ASP A 303 7.46 -19.48 8.25
N ILE A 304 6.99 -20.35 9.16
CA ILE A 304 6.36 -19.93 10.41
C ILE A 304 7.35 -19.15 11.28
N LYS A 305 8.58 -19.63 11.40
CA LYS A 305 9.63 -18.92 12.13
C LYS A 305 9.89 -17.52 11.55
N GLN A 306 9.87 -17.37 10.23
CA GLN A 306 10.03 -16.06 9.60
C GLN A 306 8.83 -15.15 9.86
N ILE A 307 7.61 -15.68 9.83
CA ILE A 307 6.38 -14.91 10.16
C ILE A 307 6.45 -14.43 11.61
N LEU A 308 6.69 -15.34 12.56
CA LEU A 308 6.80 -15.01 13.97
C LEU A 308 7.93 -14.02 14.25
N TYR A 309 9.08 -14.18 13.57
CA TYR A 309 10.17 -13.24 13.70
C TYR A 309 9.78 -11.83 13.31
N ASN A 310 9.08 -11.66 12.18
CA ASN A 310 8.62 -10.35 11.75
C ASN A 310 7.60 -9.75 12.73
N GLU A 311 6.62 -10.54 13.18
CA GLU A 311 5.63 -10.11 14.18
C GLU A 311 6.29 -9.70 15.51
N TYR A 312 7.26 -10.49 15.99
CA TYR A 312 7.96 -10.18 17.24
C TYR A 312 8.86 -8.96 17.10
N VAL A 313 9.49 -8.74 15.92
CA VAL A 313 10.25 -7.51 15.64
C VAL A 313 9.34 -6.29 15.72
N ASP A 314 8.17 -6.34 15.06
CA ASP A 314 7.26 -5.20 15.03
C ASP A 314 6.70 -4.90 16.43
N ASN A 315 6.23 -5.93 17.15
CA ASN A 315 5.70 -5.77 18.51
C ASN A 315 6.77 -5.23 19.47
N ARG A 316 7.96 -5.83 19.47
CA ARG A 316 9.06 -5.40 20.36
C ARG A 316 9.57 -4.01 20.03
N TYR A 317 9.52 -3.62 18.76
CA TYR A 317 9.88 -2.26 18.33
C TYR A 317 8.88 -1.23 18.88
N GLN A 318 7.57 -1.51 18.82
CA GLN A 318 6.55 -0.64 19.38
C GLN A 318 6.68 -0.53 20.92
N GLU A 319 6.82 -1.66 21.61
CA GLU A 319 7.06 -1.69 23.06
C GLU A 319 8.29 -0.85 23.44
N TRP A 320 9.38 -1.02 22.70
CA TRP A 320 10.61 -0.26 22.95
C TRP A 320 10.42 1.25 22.74
N LEU A 321 9.66 1.67 21.72
CA LEU A 321 9.32 3.08 21.51
C LEU A 321 8.44 3.61 22.66
N GLU A 322 7.46 2.85 23.13
CA GLU A 322 6.62 3.22 24.26
C GLU A 322 7.45 3.36 25.55
N GLU A 323 8.36 2.43 25.82
CA GLU A 323 9.32 2.53 26.92
C GLU A 323 10.20 3.80 26.81
N LEU A 324 10.65 4.15 25.60
CA LEU A 324 11.43 5.39 25.36
C LEU A 324 10.58 6.62 25.65
N ARG A 325 9.35 6.67 25.16
CA ARG A 325 8.41 7.77 25.39
C ARG A 325 8.10 7.95 26.87
N ALA A 326 7.82 6.85 27.56
CA ALA A 326 7.47 6.87 29.00
C ALA A 326 8.58 7.46 29.91
N ARG A 327 9.85 7.28 29.54
CA ARG A 327 11.01 7.81 30.29
C ARG A 327 11.57 9.13 29.75
N SER A 328 10.91 9.74 28.76
CA SER A 328 11.37 10.96 28.10
C SER A 328 10.43 12.14 28.40
N TYR A 329 10.99 13.33 28.42
CA TYR A 329 10.20 14.56 28.46
C TYR A 329 9.76 14.91 27.06
N ILE A 330 8.45 14.83 26.78
CA ILE A 330 7.87 15.18 25.49
C ILE A 330 6.81 16.26 25.73
N LYS A 331 6.95 17.39 25.04
CA LYS A 331 5.98 18.48 25.07
C LYS A 331 5.64 18.89 23.65
N ILE A 332 4.41 18.63 23.20
CA ILE A 332 3.89 19.13 21.93
C ILE A 332 3.38 20.56 22.13
N ILE A 333 3.79 21.47 21.24
CA ILE A 333 3.43 22.89 21.23
C ILE A 333 2.51 23.09 20.04
N GLN A 334 1.26 23.40 20.31
CA GLN A 334 0.23 23.65 19.29
C GLN A 334 0.26 25.10 18.81
#